data_2c232b02aec05961a23ba1f2d59023df
#
_entry.id   2c232b02aec05961a23ba1f2d59023df
#
_cell.length_a   1.000
_cell.length_b   1.000
_cell.length_c   1.000
_cell.angle_alpha   90.00
_cell.angle_beta   90.00
_cell.angle_gamma   90.00
#
_symmetry.space_group_name_H-M   'P 1'
#
loop_
_entity.id
_entity.type
_entity.pdbx_description
1 polymer ?
#
loop_
_entity_poly.entity_id
_entity_poly.type
_entity_poly.pdbx_seq_one_letter_code
_entity_poly.pdbx_strand_id
1 'polypeptide(L)'
;MRTPLCDRLGIDLPIVGFTPSEHVAAALSRAGGLGVLGCVRFNDAAELDRVLTWMDENTGGKPYGVDIVMPAKVPAEGTQVDLAKLIPDGHRAFVDRVLKELSVPPLPDDTAERAGVLGWLHSVARSHVEVALNHPIKLIANALGSPPVDVIGQCHDKGVPVAALAGKAEHAVRHVENGVDFVVAQGYEAGGHTGEIASMVLVPEIVDAVDVPVLAAGGIGSGRQMAAALALGAAGVWMGSMWLATEEYLQTMGESVAMQQALVAASSSDTVRTRIYTGKPARLLKTRWTEAWAAADAPEPLPMPLQNLLVSPAHNRIHAANDPSVVSMPVGQIVGRMNQVRPVADVVAELVAGYEEALSRLDKTR
;
A
#
# COMPACT_ATOMS: atom_id res chain seq x y z
N MET A 1 15.00 20.39 4.01
CA MET A 1 15.14 18.95 4.04
C MET A 1 15.19 18.43 2.59
N ARG A 2 16.35 18.04 2.08
CA ARG A 2 16.54 17.59 0.70
C ARG A 2 17.58 16.47 0.68
N THR A 3 17.34 15.42 -0.06
CA THR A 3 18.25 14.28 -0.25
C THR A 3 18.46 14.05 -1.75
N PRO A 4 19.46 13.25 -2.17
CA PRO A 4 19.65 12.91 -3.60
C PRO A 4 18.43 12.27 -4.25
N LEU A 5 17.54 11.62 -3.48
CA LEU A 5 16.26 11.13 -3.95
C LEU A 5 15.40 12.24 -4.58
N CYS A 6 15.40 13.42 -3.97
CA CYS A 6 14.61 14.56 -4.45
C CYS A 6 15.02 14.99 -5.85
N ASP A 7 16.31 14.97 -6.15
CA ASP A 7 16.83 15.31 -7.47
C ASP A 7 16.49 14.24 -8.52
N ARG A 8 16.57 12.96 -8.13
CA ARG A 8 16.23 11.83 -9.02
C ARG A 8 14.74 11.76 -9.40
N LEU A 9 13.85 12.12 -8.47
CA LEU A 9 12.40 12.04 -8.68
C LEU A 9 11.75 13.40 -9.02
N GLY A 10 12.50 14.50 -8.95
CA GLY A 10 11.99 15.86 -9.19
C GLY A 10 11.06 16.37 -8.11
N ILE A 11 11.23 15.93 -6.86
CA ILE A 11 10.39 16.28 -5.70
C ILE A 11 11.10 17.27 -4.76
N ASP A 12 10.33 17.98 -3.94
CA ASP A 12 10.88 18.98 -3.00
C ASP A 12 11.23 18.32 -1.65
N LEU A 13 10.52 17.27 -1.26
CA LEU A 13 10.63 16.59 0.03
C LEU A 13 10.89 15.08 -0.19
N PRO A 14 11.76 14.42 0.58
CA PRO A 14 12.03 13.00 0.43
C PRO A 14 10.89 12.13 1.04
N ILE A 15 9.65 12.46 0.69
CA ILE A 15 8.41 11.81 1.12
C ILE A 15 7.75 11.18 -0.09
N VAL A 16 7.65 9.86 -0.10
CA VAL A 16 6.88 9.09 -1.07
C VAL A 16 5.66 8.54 -0.37
N GLY A 17 4.47 8.77 -0.91
CA GLY A 17 3.22 8.33 -0.31
C GLY A 17 2.44 7.39 -1.21
N PHE A 18 2.30 6.14 -0.77
CA PHE A 18 1.47 5.14 -1.42
C PHE A 18 0.02 5.28 -0.99
N THR A 19 -0.89 5.28 -1.96
CA THR A 19 -2.34 5.38 -1.70
C THR A 19 -3.13 4.78 -2.87
N PRO A 20 -4.30 4.16 -2.62
CA PRO A 20 -5.22 3.80 -3.71
C PRO A 20 -6.02 5.00 -4.24
N SER A 21 -5.90 6.19 -3.63
CA SER A 21 -6.66 7.40 -3.96
C SER A 21 -5.85 8.33 -4.86
N GLU A 22 -6.35 8.62 -6.07
CA GLU A 22 -5.79 9.61 -6.98
C GLU A 22 -5.81 11.01 -6.37
N HIS A 23 -6.85 11.37 -5.60
CA HIS A 23 -6.95 12.67 -4.94
C HIS A 23 -5.85 12.86 -3.89
N VAL A 24 -5.59 11.83 -3.08
CA VAL A 24 -4.48 11.83 -2.11
C VAL A 24 -3.13 11.88 -2.83
N ALA A 25 -2.93 11.06 -3.87
CA ALA A 25 -1.67 11.05 -4.61
C ALA A 25 -1.37 12.42 -5.25
N ALA A 26 -2.37 13.04 -5.89
CA ALA A 26 -2.24 14.37 -6.47
C ALA A 26 -1.98 15.44 -5.39
N ALA A 27 -2.68 15.40 -4.25
CA ALA A 27 -2.48 16.34 -3.15
C ALA A 27 -1.07 16.22 -2.55
N LEU A 28 -0.56 15.00 -2.39
CA LEU A 28 0.80 14.77 -1.91
C LEU A 28 1.87 15.29 -2.87
N SER A 29 1.67 15.08 -4.18
CA SER A 29 2.54 15.65 -5.21
C SER A 29 2.56 17.18 -5.14
N ARG A 30 1.40 17.83 -5.03
CA ARG A 30 1.30 19.29 -4.84
C ARG A 30 1.96 19.77 -3.56
N ALA A 31 1.96 18.95 -2.50
CA ALA A 31 2.61 19.27 -1.23
C ALA A 31 4.14 19.06 -1.25
N GLY A 32 4.73 18.71 -2.39
CA GLY A 32 6.17 18.59 -2.60
C GLY A 32 6.76 17.20 -2.40
N GLY A 33 5.96 16.18 -2.09
CA GLY A 33 6.35 14.77 -2.10
C GLY A 33 6.13 14.10 -3.45
N LEU A 34 6.15 12.77 -3.50
CA LEU A 34 5.74 11.94 -4.62
C LEU A 34 4.50 11.13 -4.23
N GLY A 35 3.36 11.46 -4.80
CA GLY A 35 2.18 10.61 -4.70
C GLY A 35 2.32 9.37 -5.58
N VAL A 36 2.12 8.19 -5.03
CA VAL A 36 2.18 6.91 -5.76
C VAL A 36 0.82 6.24 -5.71
N LEU A 37 0.16 6.17 -6.87
CA LEU A 37 -1.17 5.59 -7.01
C LEU A 37 -1.09 4.06 -7.07
N GLY A 38 -1.80 3.37 -6.17
CA GLY A 38 -1.96 1.92 -6.20
C GLY A 38 -2.94 1.47 -7.29
N CYS A 39 -2.45 0.73 -8.30
CA CYS A 39 -3.22 0.38 -9.48
C CYS A 39 -4.01 -0.93 -9.35
N VAL A 40 -3.84 -1.68 -8.27
CA VAL A 40 -4.50 -3.00 -8.09
C VAL A 40 -6.04 -2.93 -8.08
N ARG A 41 -6.61 -1.76 -7.79
CA ARG A 41 -8.07 -1.54 -7.77
C ARG A 41 -8.71 -1.42 -9.16
N PHE A 42 -7.93 -1.17 -10.19
CA PHE A 42 -8.43 -1.01 -11.55
C PHE A 42 -8.57 -2.37 -12.23
N ASN A 43 -9.70 -2.59 -12.90
CA ASN A 43 -10.01 -3.84 -13.56
C ASN A 43 -9.43 -3.92 -14.96
N ASP A 44 -9.25 -2.77 -15.61
CA ASP A 44 -8.75 -2.66 -16.97
C ASP A 44 -7.89 -1.40 -17.19
N ALA A 45 -7.16 -1.41 -18.29
CA ALA A 45 -6.25 -0.35 -18.68
C ALA A 45 -6.97 0.98 -18.99
N ALA A 46 -8.19 0.94 -19.52
CA ALA A 46 -8.94 2.14 -19.85
C ALA A 46 -9.44 2.88 -18.61
N GLU A 47 -9.78 2.15 -17.55
CA GLU A 47 -10.12 2.76 -16.25
C GLU A 47 -8.90 3.47 -15.67
N LEU A 48 -7.74 2.81 -15.69
CA LEU A 48 -6.48 3.41 -15.22
C LEU A 48 -6.11 4.65 -16.03
N ASP A 49 -6.20 4.59 -17.37
CA ASP A 49 -5.88 5.71 -18.26
C ASP A 49 -6.69 6.97 -17.95
N ARG A 50 -8.01 6.81 -17.71
CA ARG A 50 -8.88 7.93 -17.29
C ARG A 50 -8.42 8.57 -15.98
N VAL A 51 -8.01 7.73 -15.01
CA VAL A 51 -7.57 8.22 -13.70
C VAL A 51 -6.20 8.89 -13.82
N LEU A 52 -5.28 8.35 -14.60
CA LEU A 52 -3.96 8.97 -14.82
C LEU A 52 -4.09 10.28 -15.61
N THR A 53 -4.99 10.36 -16.60
CA THR A 53 -5.32 11.62 -17.29
C THR A 53 -5.82 12.68 -16.29
N TRP A 54 -6.70 12.30 -15.37
CA TRP A 54 -7.13 13.19 -14.30
C TRP A 54 -5.96 13.63 -13.41
N MET A 55 -5.04 12.73 -13.06
CA MET A 55 -3.84 13.06 -12.28
C MET A 55 -2.92 14.04 -13.01
N ASP A 56 -2.71 13.87 -14.32
CA ASP A 56 -1.90 14.78 -15.15
C ASP A 56 -2.39 16.23 -15.04
N GLU A 57 -3.72 16.41 -14.99
CA GLU A 57 -4.35 17.73 -14.87
C GLU A 57 -4.37 18.27 -13.42
N ASN A 58 -4.33 17.39 -12.41
CA ASN A 58 -4.61 17.75 -11.02
C ASN A 58 -3.38 17.72 -10.08
N THR A 59 -2.21 17.28 -10.54
CA THR A 59 -0.96 17.35 -9.76
C THR A 59 -0.32 18.75 -9.75
N GLY A 60 -0.83 19.69 -10.54
CA GLY A 60 -0.22 21.01 -10.71
C GLY A 60 1.15 20.97 -11.39
N GLY A 61 1.36 20.01 -12.29
CA GLY A 61 2.64 19.77 -12.98
C GLY A 61 3.73 19.15 -12.10
N LYS A 62 3.39 18.72 -10.89
CA LYS A 62 4.31 18.02 -9.98
C LYS A 62 4.40 16.53 -10.33
N PRO A 63 5.56 15.88 -10.07
CA PRO A 63 5.76 14.47 -10.36
C PRO A 63 4.86 13.57 -9.52
N TYR A 64 4.48 12.44 -10.09
CA TYR A 64 3.78 11.34 -9.40
C TYR A 64 4.25 9.99 -9.92
N GLY A 65 3.90 8.92 -9.24
CA GLY A 65 4.21 7.55 -9.63
C GLY A 65 3.01 6.62 -9.50
N VAL A 66 3.23 5.37 -9.87
CA VAL A 66 2.23 4.29 -9.74
C VAL A 66 2.83 3.05 -9.07
N ASP A 67 2.00 2.28 -8.36
CA ASP A 67 2.35 0.95 -7.85
C ASP A 67 1.50 -0.09 -8.58
N ILE A 68 2.17 -0.96 -9.33
CA ILE A 68 1.52 -2.00 -10.13
C ILE A 68 1.95 -3.36 -9.59
N VAL A 69 0.99 -4.12 -9.07
CA VAL A 69 1.28 -5.40 -8.40
C VAL A 69 1.46 -6.52 -9.42
N MET A 70 2.69 -6.99 -9.54
CA MET A 70 3.08 -8.16 -10.35
C MET A 70 3.68 -9.24 -9.44
N PRO A 71 2.88 -10.19 -8.93
CA PRO A 71 3.40 -11.24 -8.08
C PRO A 71 4.38 -12.14 -8.85
N ALA A 72 5.56 -12.43 -8.27
CA ALA A 72 6.57 -13.27 -8.91
C ALA A 72 6.12 -14.73 -9.16
N LYS A 73 5.05 -15.18 -8.50
CA LYS A 73 4.47 -16.53 -8.62
C LYS A 73 2.96 -16.41 -8.73
N VAL A 74 2.45 -16.42 -9.94
CA VAL A 74 1.02 -16.58 -10.24
C VAL A 74 0.85 -17.89 -11.01
N PRO A 75 -0.23 -18.67 -10.80
CA PRO A 75 -0.56 -19.78 -11.70
C PRO A 75 -0.56 -19.28 -13.14
N ALA A 76 0.02 -20.05 -14.05
CA ALA A 76 0.10 -19.66 -15.46
C ALA A 76 -1.28 -19.25 -16.00
N GLU A 77 -1.38 -18.05 -16.56
CA GLU A 77 -2.56 -17.60 -17.28
C GLU A 77 -2.85 -18.61 -18.40
N GLY A 78 -4.12 -19.01 -18.53
CA GLY A 78 -4.52 -19.99 -19.55
C GLY A 78 -4.74 -21.42 -19.01
N THR A 79 -4.47 -21.69 -17.72
CA THR A 79 -5.01 -22.92 -17.12
C THR A 79 -6.52 -22.75 -16.97
N GLN A 80 -7.32 -23.63 -17.62
CA GLN A 80 -8.79 -23.65 -17.53
C GLN A 80 -9.29 -24.09 -16.13
N VAL A 81 -8.50 -23.91 -15.08
CA VAL A 81 -8.90 -24.25 -13.72
C VAL A 81 -9.70 -23.07 -13.15
N ASP A 82 -10.97 -23.29 -12.96
CA ASP A 82 -11.84 -22.39 -12.20
C ASP A 82 -11.38 -22.41 -10.72
N LEU A 83 -10.52 -21.47 -10.36
CA LEU A 83 -9.96 -21.38 -9.02
C LEU A 83 -11.03 -21.25 -7.93
N ALA A 84 -12.20 -20.69 -8.26
CA ALA A 84 -13.30 -20.59 -7.33
C ALA A 84 -13.81 -21.98 -6.90
N LYS A 85 -13.72 -22.99 -7.75
CA LYS A 85 -14.10 -24.37 -7.41
C LYS A 85 -13.12 -25.07 -6.45
N LEU A 86 -11.93 -24.52 -6.28
CA LEU A 86 -10.94 -25.05 -5.35
C LEU A 86 -11.15 -24.56 -3.90
N ILE A 87 -12.06 -23.61 -3.69
CA ILE A 87 -12.38 -23.10 -2.35
C ILE A 87 -13.31 -24.13 -1.67
N PRO A 88 -12.91 -24.71 -0.51
CA PRO A 88 -13.72 -25.69 0.20
C PRO A 88 -15.06 -25.10 0.68
N ASP A 89 -16.14 -25.88 0.61
CA ASP A 89 -17.48 -25.48 1.05
C ASP A 89 -17.50 -25.02 2.51
N GLY A 90 -16.70 -25.66 3.38
CA GLY A 90 -16.57 -25.27 4.78
C GLY A 90 -16.05 -23.84 4.98
N HIS A 91 -15.14 -23.37 4.11
CA HIS A 91 -14.66 -21.99 4.17
C HIS A 91 -15.72 -20.97 3.72
N ARG A 92 -16.51 -21.32 2.68
CA ARG A 92 -17.63 -20.49 2.23
C ARG A 92 -18.69 -20.39 3.33
N ALA A 93 -19.09 -21.53 3.88
CA ALA A 93 -20.07 -21.58 4.98
C ALA A 93 -19.62 -20.80 6.21
N PHE A 94 -18.30 -20.84 6.54
CA PHE A 94 -17.72 -20.03 7.61
C PHE A 94 -17.88 -18.54 7.33
N VAL A 95 -17.48 -18.06 6.15
CA VAL A 95 -17.58 -16.65 5.77
C VAL A 95 -19.03 -16.17 5.81
N ASP A 96 -19.96 -16.94 5.25
CA ASP A 96 -21.39 -16.61 5.25
C ASP A 96 -21.97 -16.55 6.67
N ARG A 97 -21.60 -17.48 7.53
CA ARG A 97 -21.97 -17.47 8.96
C ARG A 97 -21.46 -16.22 9.65
N VAL A 98 -20.18 -15.91 9.49
CA VAL A 98 -19.55 -14.73 10.13
C VAL A 98 -20.22 -13.44 9.66
N LEU A 99 -20.46 -13.26 8.37
CA LEU A 99 -21.14 -12.06 7.87
C LEU A 99 -22.54 -11.91 8.47
N LYS A 100 -23.28 -13.02 8.65
CA LYS A 100 -24.60 -13.00 9.29
C LYS A 100 -24.51 -12.64 10.79
N GLU A 101 -23.57 -13.24 11.54
CA GLU A 101 -23.32 -12.93 12.95
C GLU A 101 -22.90 -11.47 13.17
N LEU A 102 -22.12 -10.91 12.24
CA LEU A 102 -21.71 -9.51 12.23
C LEU A 102 -22.80 -8.56 11.71
N SER A 103 -23.96 -9.08 11.31
CA SER A 103 -25.07 -8.28 10.74
C SER A 103 -24.69 -7.50 9.47
N VAL A 104 -23.73 -8.02 8.70
CA VAL A 104 -23.32 -7.43 7.42
C VAL A 104 -24.32 -7.79 6.32
N PRO A 105 -25.06 -6.83 5.75
CA PRO A 105 -26.11 -7.11 4.76
C PRO A 105 -25.52 -7.64 3.44
N PRO A 106 -26.32 -8.32 2.60
CA PRO A 106 -25.94 -8.58 1.22
C PRO A 106 -25.77 -7.26 0.45
N LEU A 107 -24.99 -7.29 -0.64
CA LEU A 107 -24.94 -6.16 -1.56
C LEU A 107 -26.29 -5.99 -2.25
N PRO A 108 -26.71 -4.76 -2.60
CA PRO A 108 -27.82 -4.53 -3.53
C PRO A 108 -27.57 -5.21 -4.88
N ASP A 109 -28.63 -5.71 -5.52
CA ASP A 109 -28.54 -6.48 -6.77
C ASP A 109 -27.91 -5.72 -7.95
N ASP A 110 -27.91 -4.38 -7.90
CA ASP A 110 -27.34 -3.46 -8.91
C ASP A 110 -25.90 -3.03 -8.61
N THR A 111 -25.32 -3.50 -7.50
CA THR A 111 -23.97 -3.12 -7.12
C THR A 111 -22.97 -3.95 -7.93
N ALA A 112 -22.19 -3.28 -8.79
CA ALA A 112 -21.07 -3.92 -9.48
C ALA A 112 -20.09 -4.51 -8.46
N GLU A 113 -19.85 -5.81 -8.51
CA GLU A 113 -18.83 -6.45 -7.70
C GLU A 113 -17.48 -5.79 -8.05
N ARG A 114 -16.85 -5.15 -7.07
CA ARG A 114 -15.46 -4.69 -7.22
C ARG A 114 -14.61 -5.95 -7.38
N ALA A 115 -14.12 -6.19 -8.59
CA ALA A 115 -13.39 -7.41 -8.91
C ALA A 115 -12.04 -7.44 -8.15
N GLY A 116 -12.01 -8.14 -7.02
CA GLY A 116 -10.84 -8.20 -6.15
C GLY A 116 -9.66 -9.01 -6.66
N VAL A 117 -9.69 -9.51 -7.90
CA VAL A 117 -8.67 -10.46 -8.40
C VAL A 117 -8.08 -10.06 -9.74
N LEU A 118 -8.79 -9.31 -10.58
CA LEU A 118 -8.32 -9.00 -11.94
C LEU A 118 -7.04 -8.16 -11.95
N GLY A 119 -6.91 -7.18 -11.07
CA GLY A 119 -5.69 -6.36 -10.96
C GLY A 119 -4.42 -7.12 -10.51
N TRP A 120 -4.53 -8.40 -10.14
CA TRP A 120 -3.41 -9.27 -9.77
C TRP A 120 -2.98 -10.19 -10.91
N LEU A 121 -3.69 -10.21 -12.04
CA LEU A 121 -3.32 -11.00 -13.21
C LEU A 121 -2.14 -10.32 -13.93
N HIS A 122 -1.19 -11.12 -14.40
CA HIS A 122 -0.02 -10.59 -15.11
C HIS A 122 -0.38 -9.84 -16.39
N SER A 123 -1.40 -10.30 -17.13
CA SER A 123 -1.89 -9.63 -18.34
C SER A 123 -2.46 -8.25 -18.02
N VAL A 124 -3.26 -8.12 -16.95
CA VAL A 124 -3.81 -6.83 -16.50
C VAL A 124 -2.68 -5.93 -16.00
N ALA A 125 -1.76 -6.44 -15.19
CA ALA A 125 -0.63 -5.66 -14.70
C ALA A 125 0.27 -5.15 -15.83
N ARG A 126 0.52 -5.94 -16.89
CA ARG A 126 1.29 -5.50 -18.06
C ARG A 126 0.56 -4.40 -18.83
N SER A 127 -0.74 -4.51 -19.05
CA SER A 127 -1.53 -3.45 -19.70
C SER A 127 -1.54 -2.16 -18.87
N HIS A 128 -1.52 -2.26 -17.54
CA HIS A 128 -1.37 -1.12 -16.64
C HIS A 128 0.02 -0.45 -16.79
N VAL A 129 1.10 -1.23 -16.95
CA VAL A 129 2.44 -0.69 -17.22
C VAL A 129 2.45 0.07 -18.54
N GLU A 130 1.91 -0.53 -19.60
CA GLU A 130 1.84 0.10 -20.93
C GLU A 130 1.09 1.44 -20.89
N VAL A 131 -0.06 1.48 -20.21
CA VAL A 131 -0.82 2.71 -20.02
C VAL A 131 -0.03 3.72 -19.19
N ALA A 132 0.49 3.32 -18.04
CA ALA A 132 1.21 4.22 -17.15
C ALA A 132 2.43 4.88 -17.82
N LEU A 133 3.14 4.15 -18.69
CA LEU A 133 4.28 4.66 -19.45
C LEU A 133 3.92 5.67 -20.58
N ASN A 134 2.63 5.87 -20.87
CA ASN A 134 2.16 6.93 -21.74
C ASN A 134 1.86 8.24 -20.99
N HIS A 135 1.89 8.22 -19.67
CA HIS A 135 1.72 9.38 -18.78
C HIS A 135 3.07 9.87 -18.23
N PRO A 136 3.18 11.12 -17.74
CA PRO A 136 4.45 11.71 -17.27
C PRO A 136 4.87 11.21 -15.88
N ILE A 137 4.66 9.94 -15.59
CA ILE A 137 5.04 9.32 -14.30
C ILE A 137 6.54 9.37 -14.07
N LYS A 138 6.95 9.39 -12.80
CA LYS A 138 8.36 9.45 -12.37
C LYS A 138 8.81 8.24 -11.58
N LEU A 139 7.93 7.27 -11.37
CA LEU A 139 8.23 6.03 -10.66
C LEU A 139 7.19 4.96 -10.99
N ILE A 140 7.64 3.73 -11.24
CA ILE A 140 6.81 2.53 -11.13
C ILE A 140 7.31 1.71 -9.94
N ALA A 141 6.41 1.36 -9.02
CA ALA A 141 6.72 0.48 -7.89
C ALA A 141 6.01 -0.87 -8.02
N ASN A 142 6.56 -1.90 -7.37
CA ASN A 142 5.92 -3.20 -7.21
C ASN A 142 6.00 -3.70 -5.76
N ALA A 143 4.83 -3.97 -5.17
CA ALA A 143 4.71 -4.39 -3.77
C ALA A 143 5.00 -5.87 -3.51
N LEU A 144 5.01 -6.76 -4.49
CA LEU A 144 5.10 -8.22 -4.31
C LEU A 144 6.30 -8.87 -5.02
N GLY A 145 7.47 -8.30 -4.85
CA GLY A 145 8.72 -8.80 -5.41
C GLY A 145 9.30 -7.89 -6.50
N SER A 146 10.31 -8.34 -7.22
CA SER A 146 10.78 -7.62 -8.41
C SER A 146 9.74 -7.73 -9.52
N PRO A 147 9.49 -6.65 -10.27
CA PRO A 147 8.84 -6.79 -11.57
C PRO A 147 9.65 -7.72 -12.48
N PRO A 148 9.03 -8.32 -13.53
CA PRO A 148 9.77 -9.04 -14.55
C PRO A 148 10.85 -8.16 -15.19
N VAL A 149 12.00 -8.75 -15.52
CA VAL A 149 13.16 -7.99 -16.05
C VAL A 149 12.84 -7.27 -17.37
N ASP A 150 12.00 -7.87 -18.21
CA ASP A 150 11.53 -7.23 -19.45
C ASP A 150 10.65 -5.99 -19.18
N VAL A 151 9.85 -6.00 -18.11
CA VAL A 151 9.08 -4.83 -17.66
C VAL A 151 10.00 -3.73 -17.12
N ILE A 152 11.02 -4.09 -16.35
CA ILE A 152 12.04 -3.13 -15.88
C ILE A 152 12.73 -2.47 -17.08
N GLY A 153 13.11 -3.27 -18.11
CA GLY A 153 13.68 -2.75 -19.34
C GLY A 153 12.76 -1.75 -20.06
N GLN A 154 11.47 -2.06 -20.19
CA GLN A 154 10.48 -1.14 -20.77
C GLN A 154 10.38 0.18 -20.01
N CYS A 155 10.44 0.15 -18.67
CA CYS A 155 10.44 1.35 -17.85
C CYS A 155 11.70 2.19 -18.10
N HIS A 156 12.88 1.56 -18.12
CA HIS A 156 14.16 2.22 -18.38
C HIS A 156 14.22 2.84 -19.78
N ASP A 157 13.69 2.18 -20.81
CA ASP A 157 13.59 2.72 -22.18
C ASP A 157 12.78 4.02 -22.25
N LYS A 158 11.86 4.22 -21.30
CA LYS A 158 11.07 5.44 -21.12
C LYS A 158 11.66 6.42 -20.12
N GLY A 159 12.82 6.10 -19.51
CA GLY A 159 13.44 6.92 -18.47
C GLY A 159 12.67 6.94 -17.14
N VAL A 160 11.85 5.92 -16.88
CA VAL A 160 11.08 5.78 -15.65
C VAL A 160 11.77 4.76 -14.75
N PRO A 161 12.28 5.18 -13.57
CA PRO A 161 12.89 4.28 -12.62
C PRO A 161 11.87 3.36 -11.97
N VAL A 162 12.37 2.22 -11.47
CA VAL A 162 11.58 1.15 -10.86
C VAL A 162 11.93 0.98 -9.39
N ALA A 163 10.91 0.85 -8.52
CA ALA A 163 11.05 0.53 -7.11
C ALA A 163 10.45 -0.86 -6.79
N ALA A 164 11.03 -1.55 -5.81
CA ALA A 164 10.47 -2.79 -5.30
C ALA A 164 10.54 -2.85 -3.77
N LEU A 165 9.50 -3.44 -3.14
CA LEU A 165 9.40 -3.57 -1.71
C LEU A 165 10.15 -4.82 -1.21
N ALA A 166 10.96 -4.64 -0.18
CA ALA A 166 11.76 -5.69 0.44
C ALA A 166 11.52 -5.78 1.96
N GLY A 167 11.25 -6.96 2.46
CA GLY A 167 11.14 -7.25 3.89
C GLY A 167 12.36 -7.98 4.47
N LYS A 168 13.44 -8.13 3.69
CA LYS A 168 14.72 -8.73 4.06
C LYS A 168 15.83 -8.23 3.13
N ALA A 169 17.09 -8.21 3.61
CA ALA A 169 18.24 -7.79 2.80
C ALA A 169 18.41 -8.66 1.52
N GLU A 170 18.22 -9.99 1.61
CA GLU A 170 18.33 -10.87 0.43
C GLU A 170 17.28 -10.55 -0.65
N HIS A 171 16.11 -10.02 -0.26
CA HIS A 171 15.13 -9.56 -1.25
C HIS A 171 15.62 -8.30 -1.95
N ALA A 172 16.19 -7.35 -1.20
CA ALA A 172 16.73 -6.12 -1.74
C ALA A 172 17.88 -6.38 -2.74
N VAL A 173 18.84 -7.21 -2.39
CA VAL A 173 19.93 -7.62 -3.29
C VAL A 173 19.39 -8.21 -4.58
N ARG A 174 18.45 -9.14 -4.52
CA ARG A 174 17.82 -9.74 -5.71
C ARG A 174 17.07 -8.70 -6.56
N HIS A 175 16.43 -7.70 -5.93
CA HIS A 175 15.77 -6.63 -6.67
C HIS A 175 16.77 -5.82 -7.48
N VAL A 176 17.89 -5.45 -6.86
CA VAL A 176 18.98 -4.71 -7.53
C VAL A 176 19.63 -5.53 -8.64
N GLU A 177 19.88 -6.81 -8.42
CA GLU A 177 20.38 -7.73 -9.47
C GLU A 177 19.43 -7.81 -10.67
N ASN A 178 18.13 -7.65 -10.47
CA ASN A 178 17.12 -7.61 -11.53
C ASN A 178 16.99 -6.23 -12.22
N GLY A 179 17.73 -5.19 -11.75
CA GLY A 179 17.73 -3.86 -12.34
C GLY A 179 16.79 -2.85 -11.67
N VAL A 180 16.33 -3.11 -10.45
CA VAL A 180 15.50 -2.16 -9.68
C VAL A 180 16.35 -0.97 -9.22
N ASP A 181 15.85 0.25 -9.37
CA ASP A 181 16.55 1.52 -9.09
C ASP A 181 16.42 2.01 -7.66
N PHE A 182 15.34 1.60 -6.97
CA PHE A 182 15.04 1.98 -5.59
C PHE A 182 14.52 0.77 -4.81
N VAL A 183 14.98 0.59 -3.59
CA VAL A 183 14.45 -0.43 -2.69
C VAL A 183 13.60 0.23 -1.61
N VAL A 184 12.38 -0.29 -1.37
CA VAL A 184 11.55 0.13 -0.25
C VAL A 184 11.72 -0.89 0.88
N ALA A 185 12.45 -0.53 1.93
CA ALA A 185 12.66 -1.35 3.12
C ALA A 185 11.39 -1.31 3.99
N GLN A 186 10.54 -2.32 3.83
CA GLN A 186 9.23 -2.37 4.50
C GLN A 186 9.28 -3.22 5.77
N GLY A 187 9.29 -2.55 6.92
CA GLY A 187 9.36 -3.21 8.23
C GLY A 187 8.06 -3.86 8.68
N TYR A 188 8.17 -4.66 9.73
CA TYR A 188 7.08 -5.43 10.37
C TYR A 188 5.86 -4.57 10.75
N GLU A 189 6.07 -3.31 11.12
CA GLU A 189 5.04 -2.37 11.59
C GLU A 189 4.15 -1.83 10.46
N ALA A 190 4.52 -2.03 9.21
CA ALA A 190 3.77 -1.53 8.06
C ALA A 190 2.37 -2.16 7.96
N GLY A 191 1.45 -1.46 7.29
CA GLY A 191 0.15 -2.00 6.90
C GLY A 191 0.24 -2.85 5.64
N GLY A 192 -0.72 -3.75 5.45
CA GLY A 192 -0.73 -4.67 4.32
C GLY A 192 0.31 -5.78 4.47
N HIS A 193 0.78 -6.29 3.34
CA HIS A 193 1.77 -7.39 3.34
C HIS A 193 3.10 -6.94 3.95
N THR A 194 3.55 -7.62 4.99
CA THR A 194 4.79 -7.28 5.71
C THR A 194 5.68 -8.49 5.93
N GLY A 195 7.00 -8.22 6.03
CA GLY A 195 7.98 -9.15 6.56
C GLY A 195 7.89 -9.32 8.08
N GLU A 196 8.96 -9.83 8.69
CA GLU A 196 9.03 -10.14 10.12
C GLU A 196 10.04 -9.26 10.87
N ILE A 197 10.85 -8.49 10.13
CA ILE A 197 11.91 -7.64 10.68
C ILE A 197 11.37 -6.24 10.91
N ALA A 198 11.56 -5.70 12.11
CA ALA A 198 11.16 -4.33 12.47
C ALA A 198 11.97 -3.29 11.69
N SER A 199 11.37 -2.13 11.38
CA SER A 199 11.99 -1.08 10.56
C SER A 199 13.33 -0.61 11.11
N MET A 200 13.49 -0.51 12.44
CA MET A 200 14.74 -0.10 13.10
C MET A 200 15.92 -1.03 12.80
N VAL A 201 15.66 -2.32 12.55
CA VAL A 201 16.67 -3.33 12.19
C VAL A 201 16.79 -3.44 10.67
N LEU A 202 15.65 -3.52 9.97
CA LEU A 202 15.60 -3.79 8.53
C LEU A 202 16.23 -2.68 7.69
N VAL A 203 15.96 -1.40 8.04
CA VAL A 203 16.41 -0.27 7.22
C VAL A 203 17.92 -0.24 7.09
N PRO A 204 18.72 -0.22 8.18
CA PRO A 204 20.19 -0.23 8.05
C PRO A 204 20.71 -1.53 7.40
N GLU A 205 20.12 -2.71 7.67
CA GLU A 205 20.53 -3.96 7.01
C GLU A 205 20.40 -3.88 5.48
N ILE A 206 19.31 -3.27 4.98
CA ILE A 206 19.13 -3.10 3.54
C ILE A 206 20.05 -2.00 2.99
N VAL A 207 20.19 -0.89 3.69
CA VAL A 207 21.10 0.20 3.29
C VAL A 207 22.54 -0.31 3.13
N ASP A 208 23.00 -1.16 4.05
CA ASP A 208 24.35 -1.72 4.00
C ASP A 208 24.51 -2.82 2.92
N ALA A 209 23.40 -3.39 2.44
CA ALA A 209 23.41 -4.52 1.50
C ALA A 209 23.31 -4.09 0.02
N VAL A 210 22.91 -2.86 -0.30
CA VAL A 210 22.68 -2.42 -1.68
C VAL A 210 23.22 -1.02 -1.95
N ASP A 211 23.65 -0.76 -3.19
CA ASP A 211 24.21 0.54 -3.62
C ASP A 211 23.14 1.50 -4.19
N VAL A 212 21.88 1.08 -4.27
CA VAL A 212 20.77 1.91 -4.74
C VAL A 212 20.09 2.63 -3.57
N PRO A 213 19.44 3.79 -3.77
CA PRO A 213 18.75 4.49 -2.70
C PRO A 213 17.66 3.63 -2.06
N VAL A 214 17.61 3.64 -0.73
CA VAL A 214 16.62 2.90 0.08
C VAL A 214 15.60 3.88 0.65
N LEU A 215 14.33 3.54 0.52
CA LEU A 215 13.20 4.24 1.13
C LEU A 215 12.74 3.46 2.36
N ALA A 216 12.69 4.12 3.52
CA ALA A 216 12.20 3.48 4.74
C ALA A 216 10.66 3.44 4.77
N ALA A 217 10.08 2.28 5.02
CA ALA A 217 8.64 2.07 5.11
C ALA A 217 8.27 1.27 6.37
N GLY A 218 7.11 1.60 6.95
CA GLY A 218 6.59 0.96 8.16
C GLY A 218 6.83 1.79 9.41
N GLY A 219 5.76 2.03 10.16
CA GLY A 219 5.81 2.76 11.43
C GLY A 219 6.12 4.26 11.35
N ILE A 220 6.17 4.85 10.15
CA ILE A 220 6.52 6.26 9.95
C ILE A 220 5.25 7.11 9.79
N GLY A 221 5.08 8.10 10.67
CA GLY A 221 3.94 9.03 10.68
C GLY A 221 4.24 10.31 11.44
N SER A 222 5.52 10.63 11.67
CA SER A 222 5.97 11.89 12.28
C SER A 222 7.34 12.31 11.76
N GLY A 223 7.62 13.60 11.82
CA GLY A 223 8.92 14.13 11.41
C GLY A 223 10.09 13.54 12.21
N ARG A 224 9.88 13.19 13.49
CA ARG A 224 10.88 12.46 14.29
C ARG A 224 11.23 11.09 13.71
N GLN A 225 10.23 10.33 13.29
CA GLN A 225 10.45 9.01 12.68
C GLN A 225 11.11 9.15 11.30
N MET A 226 10.79 10.22 10.57
CA MET A 226 11.45 10.55 9.32
C MET A 226 12.94 10.91 9.55
N ALA A 227 13.25 11.73 10.55
CA ALA A 227 14.65 12.03 10.91
C ALA A 227 15.41 10.75 11.31
N ALA A 228 14.79 9.86 12.07
CA ALA A 228 15.37 8.57 12.44
C ALA A 228 15.62 7.69 11.21
N ALA A 229 14.69 7.61 10.26
CA ALA A 229 14.86 6.85 9.03
C ALA A 229 16.04 7.35 8.19
N LEU A 230 16.18 8.67 8.04
CA LEU A 230 17.34 9.26 7.35
C LEU A 230 18.65 9.00 8.11
N ALA A 231 18.63 9.04 9.45
CA ALA A 231 19.80 8.70 10.29
C ALA A 231 20.21 7.21 10.18
N LEU A 232 19.26 6.32 9.88
CA LEU A 232 19.52 4.91 9.56
C LEU A 232 20.06 4.68 8.13
N GLY A 233 20.27 5.74 7.35
CA GLY A 233 20.82 5.69 6.01
C GLY A 233 19.78 5.69 4.88
N ALA A 234 18.49 5.77 5.17
CA ALA A 234 17.47 5.85 4.12
C ALA A 234 17.59 7.17 3.33
N ALA A 235 17.34 7.12 2.03
CA ALA A 235 17.33 8.31 1.16
C ALA A 235 16.01 9.10 1.26
N GLY A 236 14.97 8.50 1.84
CA GLY A 236 13.65 9.07 2.05
C GLY A 236 12.73 8.10 2.75
N VAL A 237 11.46 8.46 2.84
CA VAL A 237 10.43 7.63 3.48
C VAL A 237 9.34 7.23 2.49
N TRP A 238 8.78 6.03 2.67
CA TRP A 238 7.62 5.51 1.96
C TRP A 238 6.48 5.30 2.96
N MET A 239 5.42 6.07 2.83
CA MET A 239 4.33 6.12 3.79
C MET A 239 3.01 5.71 3.14
N GLY A 240 2.22 4.86 3.81
CA GLY A 240 0.90 4.44 3.34
C GLY A 240 -0.22 4.81 4.31
N SER A 241 -0.16 4.30 5.54
CA SER A 241 -1.26 4.36 6.51
C SER A 241 -1.73 5.77 6.83
N MET A 242 -0.83 6.74 6.97
CA MET A 242 -1.18 8.11 7.34
C MET A 242 -2.15 8.78 6.36
N TRP A 243 -2.12 8.38 5.10
CA TRP A 243 -2.95 8.94 4.04
C TRP A 243 -4.41 8.47 4.08
N LEU A 244 -4.71 7.38 4.81
CA LEU A 244 -6.06 6.85 4.96
C LEU A 244 -6.97 7.76 5.79
N ALA A 245 -6.41 8.58 6.70
CA ALA A 245 -7.12 9.54 7.51
C ALA A 245 -6.97 10.98 6.94
N THR A 246 -7.11 11.13 5.64
CA THR A 246 -7.09 12.45 4.98
C THR A 246 -8.43 12.76 4.32
N GLU A 247 -8.73 14.05 4.18
CA GLU A 247 -9.98 14.53 3.57
C GLU A 247 -10.07 14.09 2.11
N GLU A 248 -8.93 14.11 1.40
CA GLU A 248 -8.84 13.72 -0.01
C GLU A 248 -9.12 12.24 -0.22
N TYR A 249 -8.88 11.38 0.79
CA TYR A 249 -9.13 9.95 0.67
C TYR A 249 -10.61 9.64 0.41
N LEU A 250 -11.52 10.35 1.08
CA LEU A 250 -12.97 10.17 0.91
C LEU A 250 -13.47 10.57 -0.48
N GLN A 251 -12.77 11.47 -1.16
CA GLN A 251 -13.18 11.94 -2.49
C GLN A 251 -13.10 10.85 -3.55
N THR A 252 -12.08 9.99 -3.45
CA THR A 252 -11.91 8.86 -4.41
C THR A 252 -12.80 7.68 -4.09
N MET A 253 -12.75 7.27 -2.84
CA MET A 253 -13.27 5.96 -2.49
C MET A 253 -14.79 5.98 -2.23
N GLY A 254 -15.42 7.16 -2.31
CA GLY A 254 -16.88 7.36 -2.22
C GLY A 254 -17.43 7.01 -0.85
N GLU A 255 -16.71 7.38 0.30
CA GLU A 255 -16.59 6.27 1.05
C GLU A 255 -16.73 6.35 2.46
N SER A 256 -16.48 5.41 3.01
CA SER A 256 -16.58 4.83 4.30
C SER A 256 -16.05 5.79 5.38
N VAL A 257 -16.90 6.75 5.75
CA VAL A 257 -16.72 7.51 6.99
C VAL A 257 -16.45 6.54 8.14
N ALA A 258 -17.10 5.37 8.13
CA ALA A 258 -16.87 4.30 9.11
C ALA A 258 -15.41 3.81 9.15
N MET A 259 -14.74 3.69 8.01
CA MET A 259 -13.33 3.31 7.99
C MET A 259 -12.46 4.38 8.68
N GLN A 260 -12.66 5.65 8.36
CA GLN A 260 -11.89 6.73 9.01
C GLN A 260 -12.22 6.85 10.50
N GLN A 261 -13.49 6.64 10.89
CA GLN A 261 -13.87 6.60 12.31
C GLN A 261 -13.14 5.47 13.05
N ALA A 262 -13.08 4.27 12.47
CA ALA A 262 -12.35 3.15 13.04
C ALA A 262 -10.85 3.43 13.17
N LEU A 263 -10.23 4.04 12.14
CA LEU A 263 -8.82 4.39 12.17
C LEU A 263 -8.49 5.47 13.20
N VAL A 264 -9.30 6.51 13.29
CA VAL A 264 -9.11 7.63 14.24
C VAL A 264 -9.30 7.18 15.70
N ALA A 265 -10.17 6.20 15.94
CA ALA A 265 -10.40 5.63 17.27
C ALA A 265 -9.34 4.61 17.71
N ALA A 266 -8.52 4.10 16.77
CA ALA A 266 -7.60 3.01 17.04
C ALA A 266 -6.30 3.47 17.72
N SER A 267 -5.73 2.60 18.54
CA SER A 267 -4.38 2.71 19.07
C SER A 267 -3.37 1.87 18.26
N SER A 268 -2.08 2.04 18.51
CA SER A 268 -1.03 1.26 17.83
C SER A 268 -1.11 -0.25 18.11
N SER A 269 -1.76 -0.67 19.20
CA SER A 269 -2.01 -2.07 19.54
C SER A 269 -3.24 -2.68 18.86
N ASP A 270 -4.07 -1.84 18.20
CA ASP A 270 -5.29 -2.28 17.53
C ASP A 270 -5.03 -2.70 16.07
N THR A 271 -3.89 -3.34 15.85
CA THR A 271 -3.57 -4.00 14.59
C THR A 271 -3.21 -5.46 14.81
N VAL A 272 -3.49 -6.29 13.82
CA VAL A 272 -3.14 -7.72 13.82
C VAL A 272 -2.47 -8.10 12.50
N ARG A 273 -1.38 -8.87 12.57
CA ARG A 273 -0.76 -9.49 11.39
C ARG A 273 -1.36 -10.87 11.20
N THR A 274 -2.02 -11.10 10.09
CA THR A 274 -2.80 -12.31 9.81
C THR A 274 -2.73 -12.68 8.34
N ARG A 275 -3.21 -13.87 7.98
CA ARG A 275 -3.29 -14.36 6.59
C ARG A 275 -4.69 -14.25 5.98
N ILE A 276 -5.67 -13.77 6.73
CA ILE A 276 -7.09 -13.77 6.34
C ILE A 276 -7.39 -12.87 5.13
N TYR A 277 -6.51 -11.92 4.80
CA TYR A 277 -6.73 -10.94 3.74
C TYR A 277 -6.48 -11.53 2.33
N THR A 278 -5.33 -12.18 2.15
CA THR A 278 -4.94 -12.71 0.83
C THR A 278 -4.34 -14.12 0.87
N GLY A 279 -4.18 -14.70 2.06
CA GLY A 279 -3.43 -15.94 2.25
C GLY A 279 -1.94 -15.73 2.55
N LYS A 280 -1.41 -14.52 2.37
CA LYS A 280 -0.08 -14.09 2.82
C LYS A 280 -0.18 -13.24 4.08
N PRO A 281 0.85 -13.22 4.94
CA PRO A 281 0.85 -12.37 6.13
C PRO A 281 0.68 -10.89 5.75
N ALA A 282 -0.36 -10.27 6.33
CA ALA A 282 -0.68 -8.85 6.16
C ALA A 282 -1.14 -8.26 7.48
N ARG A 283 -0.82 -6.98 7.73
CA ARG A 283 -1.27 -6.26 8.92
C ARG A 283 -2.54 -5.49 8.59
N LEU A 284 -3.56 -5.73 9.40
CA LEU A 284 -4.89 -5.14 9.31
C LEU A 284 -5.26 -4.45 10.62
N LEU A 285 -6.25 -3.56 10.57
CA LEU A 285 -6.95 -3.08 11.76
C LEU A 285 -7.66 -4.26 12.45
N LYS A 286 -7.59 -4.33 13.79
CA LYS A 286 -8.38 -5.28 14.58
C LYS A 286 -9.83 -4.85 14.57
N THR A 287 -10.71 -5.75 14.19
CA THR A 287 -12.16 -5.55 14.15
C THR A 287 -12.85 -6.86 14.45
N ARG A 288 -14.15 -6.85 14.64
CA ARG A 288 -14.96 -8.07 14.80
C ARG A 288 -14.77 -9.07 13.65
N TRP A 289 -14.49 -8.60 12.43
CA TRP A 289 -14.12 -9.47 11.32
C TRP A 289 -12.81 -10.24 11.57
N THR A 290 -11.76 -9.55 12.02
CA THR A 290 -10.48 -10.22 12.31
C THR A 290 -10.56 -11.12 13.53
N GLU A 291 -11.39 -10.77 14.51
CA GLU A 291 -11.64 -11.58 15.73
C GLU A 291 -12.37 -12.88 15.38
N ALA A 292 -13.37 -12.83 14.48
CA ALA A 292 -14.06 -14.03 14.01
C ALA A 292 -13.09 -15.04 13.36
N TRP A 293 -12.11 -14.57 12.60
CA TRP A 293 -11.07 -15.41 12.02
C TRP A 293 -10.02 -15.91 13.01
N ALA A 294 -9.93 -15.31 14.19
CA ALA A 294 -9.04 -15.74 15.27
C ALA A 294 -9.73 -16.73 16.26
N ALA A 295 -11.03 -17.00 16.07
CA ALA A 295 -11.77 -17.93 16.90
C ALA A 295 -11.29 -19.39 16.69
N ALA A 296 -11.46 -20.22 17.71
CA ALA A 296 -10.96 -21.61 17.69
C ALA A 296 -11.62 -22.50 16.63
N ASP A 297 -12.82 -22.15 16.19
CA ASP A 297 -13.58 -22.86 15.14
C ASP A 297 -13.39 -22.28 13.74
N ALA A 298 -12.56 -21.24 13.58
CA ALA A 298 -12.24 -20.67 12.30
C ALA A 298 -11.32 -21.62 11.49
N PRO A 299 -11.59 -21.79 10.18
CA PRO A 299 -10.69 -22.58 9.34
C PRO A 299 -9.36 -21.84 9.13
N GLU A 300 -8.28 -22.60 8.89
CA GLU A 300 -7.01 -22.02 8.49
C GLU A 300 -7.14 -21.21 7.19
N PRO A 301 -6.59 -19.98 7.11
CA PRO A 301 -6.64 -19.20 5.89
C PRO A 301 -6.02 -19.93 4.70
N LEU A 302 -6.71 -19.93 3.57
CA LEU A 302 -6.25 -20.56 2.34
C LEU A 302 -4.99 -19.88 1.79
N PRO A 303 -4.16 -20.58 0.99
CA PRO A 303 -3.05 -19.93 0.30
C PRO A 303 -3.58 -18.93 -0.76
N MET A 304 -2.78 -17.90 -1.06
CA MET A 304 -3.04 -16.99 -2.19
C MET A 304 -3.00 -17.78 -3.52
N PRO A 305 -3.94 -17.55 -4.46
CA PRO A 305 -4.98 -16.51 -4.47
C PRO A 305 -6.33 -16.93 -3.87
N LEU A 306 -6.49 -18.19 -3.40
CA LEU A 306 -7.80 -18.73 -2.97
C LEU A 306 -8.41 -17.96 -1.80
N GLN A 307 -7.59 -17.53 -0.83
CA GLN A 307 -8.07 -16.71 0.29
C GLN A 307 -8.65 -15.39 -0.21
N ASN A 308 -7.95 -14.72 -1.12
CA ASN A 308 -8.44 -13.46 -1.68
C ASN A 308 -9.77 -13.64 -2.42
N LEU A 309 -9.87 -14.70 -3.24
CA LEU A 309 -11.11 -15.06 -3.94
C LEU A 309 -12.27 -15.32 -2.97
N LEU A 310 -11.98 -15.99 -1.85
CA LEU A 310 -12.98 -16.30 -0.83
C LEU A 310 -13.52 -15.04 -0.15
N VAL A 311 -12.62 -14.10 0.24
CA VAL A 311 -13.00 -12.98 1.13
C VAL A 311 -13.31 -11.68 0.39
N SER A 312 -12.95 -11.53 -0.89
CA SER A 312 -13.23 -10.31 -1.64
C SER A 312 -14.73 -9.94 -1.68
N PRO A 313 -15.66 -10.87 -1.92
CA PRO A 313 -17.09 -10.56 -1.85
C PRO A 313 -17.53 -10.13 -0.44
N ALA A 314 -16.94 -10.74 0.60
CA ALA A 314 -17.22 -10.36 1.99
C ALA A 314 -16.71 -8.94 2.29
N HIS A 315 -15.51 -8.59 1.83
CA HIS A 315 -14.95 -7.24 1.99
C HIS A 315 -15.81 -6.18 1.29
N ASN A 316 -16.36 -6.47 0.11
CA ASN A 316 -17.28 -5.56 -0.58
C ASN A 316 -18.55 -5.32 0.26
N ARG A 317 -19.13 -6.37 0.86
CA ARG A 317 -20.27 -6.25 1.75
C ARG A 317 -19.96 -5.48 3.03
N ILE A 318 -18.82 -5.77 3.67
CA ILE A 318 -18.33 -5.06 4.86
C ILE A 318 -18.14 -3.58 4.57
N HIS A 319 -17.57 -3.25 3.42
CA HIS A 319 -17.39 -1.88 2.99
C HIS A 319 -18.74 -1.16 2.79
N ALA A 320 -19.67 -1.79 2.08
CA ALA A 320 -21.01 -1.23 1.86
C ALA A 320 -21.84 -1.10 3.15
N ALA A 321 -21.60 -1.96 4.16
CA ALA A 321 -22.28 -1.88 5.45
C ALA A 321 -21.95 -0.61 6.22
N ASN A 322 -20.81 0.04 5.94
CA ASN A 322 -20.37 1.27 6.57
C ASN A 322 -20.40 1.23 8.12
N ASP A 323 -20.02 0.09 8.70
CA ASP A 323 -19.94 -0.13 10.15
C ASP A 323 -18.47 -0.17 10.59
N PRO A 324 -18.01 0.79 11.44
CA PRO A 324 -16.62 0.85 11.88
C PRO A 324 -16.15 -0.38 12.66
N SER A 325 -17.06 -1.14 13.24
CA SER A 325 -16.73 -2.32 14.05
C SER A 325 -16.30 -3.54 13.23
N VAL A 326 -16.56 -3.56 11.92
CA VAL A 326 -16.29 -4.70 11.03
C VAL A 326 -15.38 -4.38 9.85
N VAL A 327 -14.92 -3.14 9.68
CA VAL A 327 -14.06 -2.76 8.55
C VAL A 327 -12.85 -3.68 8.42
N SER A 328 -12.49 -4.02 7.17
CA SER A 328 -11.31 -4.81 6.86
C SER A 328 -10.31 -3.93 6.10
N MET A 329 -9.34 -3.36 6.83
CA MET A 329 -8.45 -2.34 6.29
C MET A 329 -6.99 -2.65 6.60
N PRO A 330 -6.13 -2.76 5.57
CA PRO A 330 -4.68 -2.78 5.74
C PRO A 330 -4.18 -1.47 6.33
N VAL A 331 -3.64 -1.52 7.56
CA VAL A 331 -3.08 -0.36 8.25
C VAL A 331 -1.92 -0.78 9.15
N GLY A 332 -0.87 0.05 9.23
CA GLY A 332 0.29 -0.16 10.08
C GLY A 332 0.06 0.25 11.54
N GLN A 333 0.98 -0.14 12.42
CA GLN A 333 0.94 0.21 13.84
C GLN A 333 0.98 1.72 14.10
N ILE A 334 1.34 2.51 13.09
CA ILE A 334 1.29 3.97 13.15
C ILE A 334 -0.14 4.53 13.29
N VAL A 335 -1.17 3.69 13.15
CA VAL A 335 -2.58 4.07 13.30
C VAL A 335 -2.86 4.84 14.58
N GLY A 336 -2.17 4.54 15.69
CA GLY A 336 -2.32 5.27 16.95
C GLY A 336 -1.89 6.75 16.91
N ARG A 337 -1.36 7.23 15.78
CA ARG A 337 -1.12 8.66 15.54
C ARG A 337 -2.14 9.31 14.62
N MET A 338 -3.06 8.51 14.03
CA MET A 338 -4.09 8.96 13.12
C MET A 338 -5.34 9.37 13.92
N ASN A 339 -5.23 10.41 14.75
CA ASN A 339 -6.25 10.81 15.71
C ASN A 339 -7.29 11.81 15.18
N GLN A 340 -7.17 12.20 13.92
CA GLN A 340 -8.09 13.11 13.22
C GLN A 340 -7.96 12.98 11.71
N VAL A 341 -9.04 13.30 11.00
CA VAL A 341 -9.05 13.47 9.55
C VAL A 341 -8.65 14.90 9.22
N ARG A 342 -7.74 15.10 8.26
CA ARG A 342 -7.25 16.43 7.88
C ARG A 342 -6.67 16.42 6.47
N PRO A 343 -6.45 17.61 5.86
CA PRO A 343 -5.84 17.70 4.52
C PRO A 343 -4.47 17.06 4.45
N VAL A 344 -4.12 16.45 3.31
CA VAL A 344 -2.77 15.93 3.02
C VAL A 344 -1.70 16.99 3.25
N ALA A 345 -1.95 18.24 2.83
CA ALA A 345 -1.02 19.35 3.00
C ALA A 345 -0.63 19.58 4.47
N ASP A 346 -1.59 19.49 5.39
CA ASP A 346 -1.36 19.68 6.83
C ASP A 346 -0.55 18.52 7.41
N VAL A 347 -0.78 17.28 6.95
CA VAL A 347 0.03 16.12 7.35
C VAL A 347 1.48 16.32 6.90
N VAL A 348 1.71 16.77 5.66
CA VAL A 348 3.06 17.03 5.14
C VAL A 348 3.72 18.17 5.90
N ALA A 349 3.03 19.28 6.18
CA ALA A 349 3.55 20.39 6.94
C ALA A 349 4.00 19.98 8.36
N GLU A 350 3.20 19.14 9.05
CA GLU A 350 3.57 18.59 10.37
C GLU A 350 4.79 17.67 10.29
N LEU A 351 4.91 16.85 9.25
CA LEU A 351 6.09 16.01 9.04
C LEU A 351 7.36 16.85 8.90
N VAL A 352 7.32 17.93 8.12
CA VAL A 352 8.45 18.85 7.92
C VAL A 352 8.80 19.56 9.21
N ALA A 353 7.85 20.17 9.89
CA ALA A 353 8.07 20.86 11.16
C ALA A 353 8.66 19.94 12.24
N GLY A 354 8.08 18.74 12.38
CA GLY A 354 8.56 17.74 13.34
C GLY A 354 9.94 17.17 13.00
N TYR A 355 10.33 17.14 11.73
CA TYR A 355 11.68 16.78 11.30
C TYR A 355 12.70 17.85 11.74
N GLU A 356 12.44 19.13 11.49
CA GLU A 356 13.29 20.23 11.88
C GLU A 356 13.45 20.33 13.40
N GLU A 357 12.35 20.14 14.14
CA GLU A 357 12.39 20.06 15.60
C GLU A 357 13.27 18.90 16.09
N ALA A 358 13.20 17.73 15.45
CA ALA A 358 14.00 16.58 15.80
C ALA A 358 15.50 16.86 15.61
N LEU A 359 15.90 17.48 14.50
CA LEU A 359 17.28 17.87 14.24
C LEU A 359 17.78 18.90 15.27
N SER A 360 16.99 19.95 15.54
CA SER A 360 17.31 20.94 16.54
C SER A 360 17.53 20.36 17.94
N ARG A 361 16.76 19.32 18.29
CA ARG A 361 16.93 18.60 19.55
C ARG A 361 18.22 17.79 19.59
N LEU A 362 18.58 17.12 18.49
CA LEU A 362 19.80 16.33 18.39
C LEU A 362 21.06 17.24 18.44
N ASP A 363 21.03 18.39 17.79
CA ASP A 363 22.15 19.35 17.85
C ASP A 363 22.46 19.85 19.27
N LYS A 364 21.44 19.94 20.14
CA LYS A 364 21.62 20.30 21.56
C LYS A 364 22.29 19.21 22.40
N THR A 365 22.44 18.00 21.85
CA THR A 365 23.08 16.85 22.54
C THR A 365 24.57 16.70 22.16
N ARG A 366 25.08 17.54 21.25
CA ARG A 366 26.50 17.66 20.88
C ARG A 366 27.19 18.63 21.78
#